data_709e5e3362aac781746715284c485906
#
_entry.id   709e5e3362aac781746715284c485906
#
_cell.length_a   1.000
_cell.length_b   1.000
_cell.length_c   1.000
_cell.angle_alpha   90.00
_cell.angle_beta   90.00
_cell.angle_gamma   90.00
#
_symmetry.space_group_name_H-M   'P 1'
#
loop_
_entity.id
_entity.type
_entity.pdbx_description
1 polymer ?
#
loop_
_entity_poly.entity_id
_entity_poly.type
_entity_poly.pdbx_seq_one_letter_code
_entity_poly.pdbx_strand_id
1 'polypeptide(L)'
;MDQPQAARAADTIFVRDYVCEAEIGVFQTERGVKQRLRFSVDIALAPGVAAIDDAVDTILSYDVITDAIAAELRRARVDLLETLAERIAARVLVSPKAKAATVRIEKLDRIAGALGVEIRREPGDFDAPVDGRPGVDLVFLAPDALLTPALVAALQREAGPGGLAFLLAPMALSHGVAGTEGQRIGELGYDAAAWAGAARLPAGAVVSSVVALGWARKAGKTARIAPARLVAGAYDPPAAADPVTMLLWLQGALGAATLTALGGPAAPWAAAGLPHRSEV
;
A
#
# COMPACT_ATOMS: atom_id res chain seq x y z
N MET A 1 3.75 -50.18 21.62
CA MET A 1 4.10 -48.75 21.89
C MET A 1 4.78 -48.24 20.64
N ASP A 2 3.97 -47.66 19.75
CA ASP A 2 4.49 -47.01 18.53
C ASP A 2 5.14 -45.67 18.93
N GLN A 3 6.42 -45.56 18.76
CA GLN A 3 7.10 -44.23 18.88
C GLN A 3 6.64 -43.39 17.71
N PRO A 4 6.22 -42.14 17.94
CA PRO A 4 5.89 -41.24 16.82
C PRO A 4 7.18 -41.03 16.00
N GLN A 5 7.14 -41.49 14.75
CA GLN A 5 8.20 -41.28 13.77
C GLN A 5 8.41 -39.75 13.64
N ALA A 6 9.57 -39.26 14.08
CA ALA A 6 9.90 -37.85 13.98
C ALA A 6 9.64 -37.38 12.53
N ALA A 7 8.79 -36.38 12.36
CA ALA A 7 8.46 -35.85 11.05
C ALA A 7 9.75 -35.43 10.35
N ARG A 8 10.10 -36.10 9.25
CA ARG A 8 11.26 -35.78 8.43
C ARG A 8 11.14 -34.31 7.99
N ALA A 9 12.20 -33.54 8.15
CA ALA A 9 12.24 -32.17 7.66
C ALA A 9 11.93 -32.16 6.15
N ALA A 10 11.13 -31.22 5.70
CA ALA A 10 10.79 -31.09 4.29
C ALA A 10 12.06 -30.79 3.49
N ASP A 11 12.20 -31.48 2.36
CA ASP A 11 13.28 -31.16 1.42
C ASP A 11 13.11 -29.72 0.92
N THR A 12 14.22 -29.03 0.66
CA THR A 12 14.22 -27.61 0.31
C THR A 12 15.02 -27.38 -0.96
N ILE A 13 14.47 -26.66 -1.91
CA ILE A 13 15.23 -26.05 -3.00
C ILE A 13 15.49 -24.59 -2.67
N PHE A 14 16.59 -24.05 -3.13
CA PHE A 14 16.94 -22.68 -2.80
C PHE A 14 17.80 -22.00 -3.87
N VAL A 15 17.74 -20.68 -3.87
CA VAL A 15 18.69 -19.77 -4.51
C VAL A 15 19.27 -18.88 -3.41
N ARG A 16 20.58 -18.77 -3.32
CA ARG A 16 21.29 -17.97 -2.33
C ARG A 16 22.11 -16.88 -3.00
N ASP A 17 22.19 -15.73 -2.31
CA ASP A 17 23.08 -14.63 -2.69
C ASP A 17 22.92 -14.17 -4.15
N TYR A 18 21.71 -14.26 -4.69
CA TYR A 18 21.40 -13.75 -6.02
C TYR A 18 21.36 -12.22 -5.97
N VAL A 19 22.33 -11.57 -6.63
CA VAL A 19 22.46 -10.11 -6.62
C VAL A 19 21.99 -9.54 -7.94
N CYS A 20 21.13 -8.52 -7.88
CA CYS A 20 20.75 -7.72 -9.04
C CYS A 20 20.53 -6.26 -8.64
N GLU A 21 20.47 -5.38 -9.63
CA GLU A 21 20.22 -3.97 -9.43
C GLU A 21 18.74 -3.66 -9.67
N ALA A 22 18.13 -2.94 -8.73
CA ALA A 22 16.75 -2.49 -8.84
C ALA A 22 16.56 -1.11 -8.20
N GLU A 23 15.55 -0.39 -8.69
CA GLU A 23 15.07 0.83 -8.06
C GLU A 23 14.01 0.46 -7.03
N ILE A 24 14.30 0.69 -5.74
CA ILE A 24 13.42 0.41 -4.62
C ILE A 24 13.67 1.38 -3.47
N GLY A 25 12.62 1.75 -2.76
CA GLY A 25 12.72 2.57 -1.55
C GLY A 25 11.71 3.69 -1.49
N VAL A 26 11.41 4.13 -0.27
CA VAL A 26 10.40 5.16 0.04
C VAL A 26 10.95 6.57 -0.14
N PHE A 27 12.27 6.75 0.03
CA PHE A 27 12.88 8.06 0.06
C PHE A 27 13.06 8.65 -1.34
N GLN A 28 12.91 9.97 -1.46
CA GLN A 28 13.13 10.68 -2.73
C GLN A 28 14.56 10.47 -3.27
N THR A 29 15.53 10.34 -2.38
CA THR A 29 16.94 10.06 -2.75
C THR A 29 17.15 8.66 -3.35
N GLU A 30 16.18 7.77 -3.24
CA GLU A 30 16.21 6.42 -3.81
C GLU A 30 15.51 6.36 -5.17
N ARG A 31 14.88 7.47 -5.61
CA ARG A 31 14.16 7.53 -6.89
C ARG A 31 15.13 7.78 -8.04
N GLY A 32 14.94 7.02 -9.13
CA GLY A 32 15.82 7.05 -10.28
C GLY A 32 17.23 6.48 -10.01
N VAL A 33 17.46 5.92 -8.83
CA VAL A 33 18.74 5.32 -8.45
C VAL A 33 18.58 3.82 -8.27
N LYS A 34 19.35 3.05 -9.05
CA LYS A 34 19.47 1.60 -8.84
C LYS A 34 20.40 1.34 -7.66
N GLN A 35 20.02 0.38 -6.84
CA GLN A 35 20.81 -0.13 -5.74
C GLN A 35 20.91 -1.66 -5.84
N ARG A 36 21.98 -2.22 -5.32
CA ARG A 36 22.17 -3.67 -5.32
C ARG A 36 21.31 -4.31 -4.24
N LEU A 37 20.50 -5.26 -4.67
CA LEU A 37 19.70 -6.11 -3.81
C LEU A 37 20.25 -7.53 -3.86
N ARG A 38 20.35 -8.17 -2.70
CA ARG A 38 20.68 -9.58 -2.57
C ARG A 38 19.44 -10.34 -2.14
N PHE A 39 19.13 -11.40 -2.89
CA PHE A 39 18.01 -12.29 -2.64
C PHE A 39 18.51 -13.65 -2.19
N SER A 40 17.91 -14.19 -1.15
CA SER A 40 18.02 -15.59 -0.75
C SER A 40 16.61 -16.14 -0.57
N VAL A 41 16.26 -17.16 -1.32
CA VAL A 41 14.92 -17.75 -1.31
C VAL A 41 15.02 -19.25 -1.12
N ASP A 42 14.29 -19.75 -0.13
CA ASP A 42 14.17 -21.16 0.20
C ASP A 42 12.73 -21.60 0.01
N ILE A 43 12.49 -22.69 -0.73
CA ILE A 43 11.17 -23.29 -0.90
C ILE A 43 11.18 -24.69 -0.27
N ALA A 44 10.42 -24.86 0.80
CA ALA A 44 10.15 -26.17 1.36
C ALA A 44 9.20 -26.93 0.43
N LEU A 45 9.56 -28.14 0.06
CA LEU A 45 8.77 -28.95 -0.87
C LEU A 45 7.59 -29.64 -0.16
N ALA A 46 6.50 -29.81 -0.90
CA ALA A 46 5.36 -30.57 -0.44
C ALA A 46 5.71 -32.06 -0.26
N PRO A 47 5.08 -32.77 0.68
CA PRO A 47 5.28 -34.20 0.84
C PRO A 47 5.05 -34.97 -0.48
N GLY A 48 5.93 -35.90 -0.79
CA GLY A 48 5.86 -36.71 -2.02
C GLY A 48 6.52 -36.08 -3.25
N VAL A 49 7.00 -34.83 -3.16
CA VAL A 49 7.88 -34.26 -4.18
C VAL A 49 9.29 -34.73 -3.88
N ALA A 50 9.74 -35.74 -4.60
CA ALA A 50 11.08 -36.32 -4.46
C ALA A 50 11.65 -36.62 -5.85
N ALA A 51 12.95 -36.50 -5.99
CA ALA A 51 13.64 -36.98 -7.20
C ALA A 51 13.61 -38.53 -7.18
N ILE A 52 12.69 -39.11 -7.93
CA ILE A 52 12.63 -40.56 -8.15
C ILE A 52 13.15 -40.81 -9.56
N ASP A 53 14.11 -41.68 -9.66
CA ASP A 53 14.69 -42.11 -10.94
C ASP A 53 15.25 -41.00 -11.85
N ASP A 54 15.80 -39.93 -11.24
CA ASP A 54 16.35 -38.75 -11.95
C ASP A 54 15.37 -38.05 -12.91
N ALA A 55 14.06 -38.19 -12.62
CA ALA A 55 12.99 -37.59 -13.43
C ALA A 55 12.84 -36.10 -13.13
N VAL A 56 13.38 -35.23 -13.97
CA VAL A 56 13.39 -33.77 -13.81
C VAL A 56 11.96 -33.17 -13.71
N ASP A 57 11.01 -33.77 -14.39
CA ASP A 57 9.61 -33.28 -14.41
C ASP A 57 8.88 -33.47 -13.07
N THR A 58 9.39 -34.31 -12.18
CA THR A 58 8.79 -34.61 -10.87
C THR A 58 9.16 -33.57 -9.81
N ILE A 59 10.26 -32.87 -9.97
CA ILE A 59 10.77 -31.87 -9.03
C ILE A 59 10.30 -30.44 -9.37
N LEU A 60 10.43 -29.54 -8.43
CA LEU A 60 10.26 -28.10 -8.65
C LEU A 60 11.59 -27.52 -9.13
N SER A 61 11.60 -26.86 -10.31
CA SER A 61 12.81 -26.19 -10.80
C SER A 61 13.15 -24.98 -9.94
N TYR A 62 14.43 -24.76 -9.64
CA TYR A 62 14.93 -23.53 -9.01
C TYR A 62 14.74 -22.29 -9.90
N ASP A 63 14.52 -22.44 -11.22
CA ASP A 63 14.21 -21.32 -12.12
C ASP A 63 12.92 -20.59 -11.72
N VAL A 64 12.00 -21.29 -11.08
CA VAL A 64 10.79 -20.66 -10.50
C VAL A 64 11.14 -19.49 -9.58
N ILE A 65 12.26 -19.59 -8.84
CA ILE A 65 12.72 -18.55 -7.92
C ILE A 65 13.26 -17.35 -8.71
N THR A 66 14.18 -17.59 -9.63
CA THR A 66 14.81 -16.51 -10.41
C THR A 66 13.80 -15.80 -11.32
N ASP A 67 12.86 -16.57 -11.90
CA ASP A 67 11.76 -16.03 -12.70
C ASP A 67 10.79 -15.19 -11.87
N ALA A 68 10.49 -15.62 -10.65
CA ALA A 68 9.65 -14.86 -9.72
C ALA A 68 10.31 -13.52 -9.37
N ILE A 69 11.58 -13.51 -9.02
CA ILE A 69 12.33 -12.28 -8.71
C ILE A 69 12.33 -11.37 -9.94
N ALA A 70 12.73 -11.88 -11.10
CA ALA A 70 12.80 -11.09 -12.33
C ALA A 70 11.42 -10.54 -12.75
N ALA A 71 10.35 -11.31 -12.60
CA ALA A 71 9.00 -10.89 -12.95
C ALA A 71 8.51 -9.76 -12.03
N GLU A 72 8.72 -9.84 -10.72
CA GLU A 72 8.28 -8.81 -9.79
C GLU A 72 9.09 -7.52 -9.92
N LEU A 73 10.38 -7.61 -10.20
CA LEU A 73 11.22 -6.43 -10.48
C LEU A 73 10.85 -5.72 -11.79
N ARG A 74 10.34 -6.46 -12.79
CA ARG A 74 9.86 -5.87 -14.06
C ARG A 74 8.44 -5.33 -13.99
N ARG A 75 7.60 -5.85 -13.09
CA ARG A 75 6.17 -5.54 -13.04
C ARG A 75 5.89 -4.09 -12.67
N ALA A 76 6.47 -3.62 -11.60
CA ALA A 76 6.35 -2.25 -11.12
C ALA A 76 7.40 -1.97 -10.05
N ARG A 77 7.83 -0.72 -9.96
CA ARG A 77 8.61 -0.24 -8.83
C ARG A 77 7.82 -0.45 -7.53
N VAL A 78 8.48 -0.90 -6.50
CA VAL A 78 7.93 -1.01 -5.15
C VAL A 78 8.74 -0.16 -4.17
N ASP A 79 8.07 0.37 -3.17
CA ASP A 79 8.71 1.21 -2.17
C ASP A 79 9.31 0.40 -1.02
N LEU A 80 8.72 -0.77 -0.69
CA LEU A 80 9.07 -1.57 0.47
C LEU A 80 9.66 -2.93 0.06
N LEU A 81 10.74 -3.34 0.71
CA LEU A 81 11.30 -4.69 0.57
C LEU A 81 10.30 -5.75 1.00
N GLU A 82 9.50 -5.43 2.02
CA GLU A 82 8.43 -6.29 2.53
C GLU A 82 7.41 -6.63 1.44
N THR A 83 6.96 -5.63 0.69
CA THR A 83 6.02 -5.82 -0.42
C THR A 83 6.63 -6.66 -1.54
N LEU A 84 7.91 -6.43 -1.86
CA LEU A 84 8.61 -7.23 -2.86
C LEU A 84 8.74 -8.69 -2.41
N ALA A 85 9.11 -8.91 -1.15
CA ALA A 85 9.24 -10.25 -0.58
C ALA A 85 7.90 -11.01 -0.59
N GLU A 86 6.80 -10.35 -0.20
CA GLU A 86 5.44 -10.91 -0.24
C GLU A 86 5.04 -11.34 -1.66
N ARG A 87 5.30 -10.49 -2.66
CA ARG A 87 4.97 -10.79 -4.06
C ARG A 87 5.79 -11.96 -4.62
N ILE A 88 7.08 -12.03 -4.28
CA ILE A 88 7.93 -13.15 -4.68
C ILE A 88 7.44 -14.43 -4.01
N ALA A 89 7.16 -14.42 -2.70
CA ALA A 89 6.64 -15.57 -1.98
C ALA A 89 5.31 -16.05 -2.58
N ALA A 90 4.37 -15.12 -2.84
CA ALA A 90 3.09 -15.45 -3.45
C ALA A 90 3.27 -16.14 -4.82
N ARG A 91 4.20 -15.65 -5.65
CA ARG A 91 4.45 -16.19 -6.98
C ARG A 91 5.05 -17.60 -6.94
N VAL A 92 6.00 -17.86 -6.06
CA VAL A 92 6.61 -19.19 -5.97
C VAL A 92 5.66 -20.22 -5.35
N LEU A 93 4.76 -19.78 -4.46
CA LEU A 93 3.76 -20.63 -3.79
C LEU A 93 2.51 -20.95 -4.64
N VAL A 94 2.40 -20.41 -5.86
CA VAL A 94 1.40 -20.87 -6.84
C VAL A 94 1.61 -22.34 -7.19
N SER A 95 2.84 -22.83 -7.12
CA SER A 95 3.14 -24.23 -7.41
C SER A 95 2.62 -25.14 -6.30
N PRO A 96 1.81 -26.18 -6.62
CA PRO A 96 1.36 -27.16 -5.63
C PRO A 96 2.50 -28.01 -5.05
N LYS A 97 3.69 -27.98 -5.66
CA LYS A 97 4.90 -28.63 -5.16
C LYS A 97 5.58 -27.83 -4.03
N ALA A 98 5.22 -26.55 -3.83
CA ALA A 98 5.74 -25.68 -2.79
C ALA A 98 4.83 -25.69 -1.55
N LYS A 99 5.38 -26.05 -0.39
CA LYS A 99 4.70 -26.05 0.90
C LYS A 99 4.86 -24.74 1.67
N ALA A 100 6.06 -24.16 1.61
CA ALA A 100 6.38 -22.89 2.23
C ALA A 100 7.51 -22.21 1.47
N ALA A 101 7.57 -20.89 1.52
CA ALA A 101 8.67 -20.09 0.99
C ALA A 101 9.23 -19.18 2.08
N THR A 102 10.56 -19.14 2.21
CA THR A 102 11.28 -18.14 2.99
C THR A 102 11.97 -17.22 1.99
N VAL A 103 11.69 -15.93 2.04
CA VAL A 103 12.26 -14.92 1.14
C VAL A 103 13.01 -13.90 1.97
N ARG A 104 14.32 -13.77 1.74
CA ARG A 104 15.17 -12.73 2.30
C ARG A 104 15.62 -11.80 1.19
N ILE A 105 15.46 -10.49 1.43
CA ILE A 105 15.93 -9.44 0.52
C ILE A 105 16.75 -8.43 1.32
N GLU A 106 17.94 -8.12 0.85
CA GLU A 106 18.87 -7.21 1.53
C GLU A 106 19.34 -6.10 0.59
N LYS A 107 19.41 -4.88 1.11
CA LYS A 107 20.07 -3.73 0.45
C LYS A 107 21.54 -3.74 0.82
N LEU A 108 22.41 -3.69 -0.19
CA LEU A 108 23.86 -3.79 0.00
C LEU A 108 24.56 -2.42 0.02
N ASP A 109 23.87 -1.37 -0.43
CA ASP A 109 24.49 -0.05 -0.65
C ASP A 109 24.06 1.00 0.41
N ARG A 110 23.30 0.61 1.46
CA ARG A 110 22.77 1.56 2.45
C ARG A 110 23.66 1.79 3.66
N ILE A 111 24.37 0.77 4.10
CA ILE A 111 25.24 0.80 5.28
C ILE A 111 26.48 -0.07 5.02
N ALA A 112 27.50 0.04 5.88
CA ALA A 112 28.62 -0.89 5.90
C ALA A 112 28.17 -2.27 6.43
N GLY A 113 27.50 -3.03 5.59
CA GLY A 113 26.85 -4.31 5.86
C GLY A 113 25.61 -4.45 5.00
N ALA A 114 24.73 -5.36 5.36
CA ALA A 114 23.45 -5.53 4.68
C ALA A 114 22.29 -5.29 5.67
N LEU A 115 21.25 -4.62 5.20
CA LEU A 115 19.98 -4.51 5.91
C LEU A 115 18.87 -4.99 5.00
N GLY A 116 17.84 -5.60 5.56
CA GLY A 116 16.77 -6.15 4.73
C GLY A 116 15.64 -6.73 5.54
N VAL A 117 14.84 -7.54 4.86
CA VAL A 117 13.70 -8.25 5.42
C VAL A 117 13.83 -9.74 5.15
N GLU A 118 13.29 -10.54 6.03
CA GLU A 118 13.07 -11.97 5.82
C GLU A 118 11.65 -12.29 6.21
N ILE A 119 10.93 -12.95 5.32
CA ILE A 119 9.57 -13.43 5.58
C ILE A 119 9.50 -14.93 5.31
N ARG A 120 8.59 -15.63 6.00
CA ARG A 120 8.18 -16.98 5.69
C ARG A 120 6.68 -17.00 5.45
N ARG A 121 6.24 -17.67 4.37
CA ARG A 121 4.84 -17.79 3.99
C ARG A 121 4.50 -19.22 3.58
N GLU A 122 3.24 -19.57 3.76
CA GLU A 122 2.60 -20.81 3.28
C GLU A 122 1.45 -20.44 2.33
N PRO A 123 0.95 -21.34 1.47
CA PRO A 123 -0.09 -21.00 0.49
C PRO A 123 -1.33 -20.31 1.08
N GLY A 124 -1.79 -20.69 2.27
CA GLY A 124 -2.94 -20.07 2.94
C GLY A 124 -2.71 -18.66 3.48
N ASP A 125 -1.46 -18.20 3.56
CA ASP A 125 -1.15 -16.86 4.07
C ASP A 125 -1.53 -15.74 3.07
N PHE A 126 -1.84 -16.10 1.83
CA PHE A 126 -2.20 -15.16 0.74
C PHE A 126 -3.71 -15.11 0.47
N ASP A 127 -4.52 -15.92 1.14
CA ASP A 127 -5.98 -15.92 0.99
C ASP A 127 -6.64 -14.67 1.62
N ALA A 128 -5.91 -13.95 2.48
CA ALA A 128 -6.27 -12.60 2.83
C ALA A 128 -5.60 -11.65 1.80
N PRO A 129 -6.34 -10.72 1.17
CA PRO A 129 -5.70 -9.68 0.37
C PRO A 129 -4.57 -9.08 1.21
N VAL A 130 -3.40 -8.84 0.60
CA VAL A 130 -2.26 -8.15 1.25
C VAL A 130 -2.70 -6.78 1.80
N ASP A 131 -3.87 -6.31 1.36
CA ASP A 131 -4.67 -5.21 1.87
C ASP A 131 -6.00 -5.69 2.50
N GLY A 132 -6.05 -6.83 3.18
CA GLY A 132 -7.23 -7.30 3.93
C GLY A 132 -7.74 -6.33 5.01
N ARG A 133 -7.32 -5.06 4.91
CA ARG A 133 -7.89 -3.94 5.62
C ARG A 133 -9.13 -3.50 4.86
N PRO A 134 -10.30 -3.52 5.50
CA PRO A 134 -11.49 -2.97 4.87
C PRO A 134 -11.17 -1.54 4.39
N GLY A 135 -11.55 -1.24 3.16
CA GLY A 135 -11.31 0.06 2.55
C GLY A 135 -11.94 1.18 3.39
N VAL A 136 -11.26 2.31 3.49
CA VAL A 136 -11.78 3.50 4.18
C VAL A 136 -12.89 4.16 3.37
N ASP A 137 -13.90 4.71 4.03
CA ASP A 137 -14.87 5.58 3.37
C ASP A 137 -14.30 7.00 3.33
N LEU A 138 -14.00 7.49 2.13
CA LEU A 138 -13.37 8.78 1.92
C LEU A 138 -14.40 9.83 1.51
N VAL A 139 -14.48 10.89 2.30
CA VAL A 139 -15.44 11.98 2.11
C VAL A 139 -14.68 13.27 1.82
N PHE A 140 -14.96 13.88 0.66
CA PHE A 140 -14.56 15.25 0.39
C PHE A 140 -15.51 16.22 1.10
N LEU A 141 -14.94 17.24 1.73
CA LEU A 141 -15.68 18.23 2.48
C LEU A 141 -15.43 19.62 1.92
N ALA A 142 -16.42 20.16 1.22
CA ALA A 142 -16.38 21.53 0.69
C ALA A 142 -16.39 22.58 1.81
N PRO A 143 -15.94 23.83 1.54
CA PRO A 143 -15.89 24.89 2.55
C PRO A 143 -17.26 25.26 3.13
N ASP A 144 -18.31 25.19 2.30
CA ASP A 144 -19.70 25.52 2.61
C ASP A 144 -20.48 24.35 3.24
N ALA A 145 -19.91 23.15 3.28
CA ALA A 145 -20.56 22.01 3.91
C ALA A 145 -20.75 22.23 5.41
N LEU A 146 -21.99 22.14 5.88
CA LEU A 146 -22.31 22.24 7.30
C LEU A 146 -22.13 20.91 7.98
N LEU A 147 -21.03 20.73 8.70
CA LEU A 147 -20.81 19.55 9.53
C LEU A 147 -21.50 19.71 10.89
N THR A 148 -22.69 19.15 11.00
CA THR A 148 -23.32 19.01 12.30
C THR A 148 -22.81 17.78 13.04
N PRO A 149 -22.78 17.76 14.39
CA PRO A 149 -22.45 16.53 15.14
C PRO A 149 -23.33 15.34 14.77
N ALA A 150 -24.60 15.60 14.45
CA ALA A 150 -25.55 14.56 14.01
C ALA A 150 -25.13 13.93 12.69
N LEU A 151 -24.71 14.74 11.71
CA LEU A 151 -24.24 14.24 10.42
C LEU A 151 -22.94 13.44 10.57
N VAL A 152 -21.97 13.95 11.33
CA VAL A 152 -20.71 13.20 11.56
C VAL A 152 -21.00 11.86 12.22
N ALA A 153 -21.91 11.81 13.19
CA ALA A 153 -22.35 10.58 13.83
C ALA A 153 -23.09 9.64 12.85
N ALA A 154 -23.87 10.20 11.92
CA ALA A 154 -24.53 9.40 10.87
C ALA A 154 -23.50 8.79 9.92
N LEU A 155 -22.57 9.59 9.40
CA LEU A 155 -21.49 9.12 8.54
C LEU A 155 -20.62 8.06 9.22
N GLN A 156 -20.32 8.21 10.52
CA GLN A 156 -19.58 7.23 11.29
C GLN A 156 -20.33 5.91 11.47
N ARG A 157 -21.67 5.94 11.57
CA ARG A 157 -22.50 4.73 11.66
C ARG A 157 -22.66 4.03 10.32
N GLU A 158 -22.71 4.81 9.23
CA GLU A 158 -22.80 4.31 7.86
C GLU A 158 -21.45 3.78 7.36
N ALA A 159 -20.35 4.28 7.93
CA ALA A 159 -19.01 3.89 7.53
C ALA A 159 -18.77 2.39 7.70
N GLY A 160 -18.19 1.80 6.68
CA GLY A 160 -17.74 0.40 6.70
C GLY A 160 -16.66 0.15 7.75
N PRO A 161 -16.25 -1.10 7.91
CA PRO A 161 -15.23 -1.51 8.91
C PRO A 161 -13.87 -0.84 8.67
N GLY A 162 -13.67 -0.21 7.51
CA GLY A 162 -12.51 0.60 7.16
C GLY A 162 -12.44 1.93 7.89
N GLY A 163 -13.53 2.40 8.45
CA GLY A 163 -13.64 3.70 9.11
C GLY A 163 -13.77 4.86 8.13
N LEU A 164 -13.86 6.07 8.67
CA LEU A 164 -14.16 7.29 7.94
C LEU A 164 -12.92 8.19 7.85
N ALA A 165 -12.65 8.71 6.64
CA ALA A 165 -11.62 9.70 6.39
C ALA A 165 -12.17 10.89 5.62
N PHE A 166 -11.69 12.09 5.93
CA PHE A 166 -12.08 13.32 5.27
C PHE A 166 -10.93 13.95 4.51
N LEU A 167 -11.17 14.33 3.27
CA LEU A 167 -10.36 15.27 2.51
C LEU A 167 -11.07 16.63 2.56
N LEU A 168 -10.52 17.57 3.29
CA LEU A 168 -11.08 18.93 3.35
C LEU A 168 -10.68 19.73 2.12
N ALA A 169 -11.57 20.56 1.61
CA ALA A 169 -11.25 21.47 0.51
C ALA A 169 -9.97 22.26 0.82
N PRO A 170 -9.06 22.45 -0.16
CA PRO A 170 -7.81 23.10 0.10
C PRO A 170 -7.98 24.55 0.48
N MET A 171 -7.19 25.01 1.43
CA MET A 171 -7.09 26.44 1.70
C MET A 171 -6.38 27.12 0.52
N ALA A 172 -6.94 28.26 0.06
CA ALA A 172 -6.28 29.07 -0.94
C ALA A 172 -5.00 29.66 -0.36
N LEU A 173 -3.86 29.19 -0.83
CA LEU A 173 -2.57 29.77 -0.55
C LEU A 173 -2.26 30.73 -1.71
N SER A 174 -2.21 32.05 -1.42
CA SER A 174 -1.91 33.07 -2.44
C SER A 174 -0.52 32.84 -3.02
N HIS A 175 -0.46 32.52 -4.30
CA HIS A 175 0.79 32.40 -5.04
C HIS A 175 0.57 32.77 -6.51
N GLY A 176 1.58 33.36 -7.13
CA GLY A 176 1.63 33.62 -8.59
C GLY A 176 2.43 32.58 -9.34
N VAL A 177 2.59 31.37 -8.77
CA VAL A 177 3.44 30.30 -9.31
C VAL A 177 2.58 29.32 -10.10
N ALA A 178 3.02 28.97 -11.31
CA ALA A 178 2.38 27.99 -12.17
C ALA A 178 3.24 26.71 -12.28
N GLY A 179 2.74 25.69 -12.95
CA GLY A 179 3.47 24.43 -13.16
C GLY A 179 3.58 23.57 -11.89
N THR A 180 4.67 22.83 -11.80
CA THR A 180 4.89 21.84 -10.74
C THR A 180 4.93 22.47 -9.35
N GLU A 181 5.56 23.62 -9.20
CA GLU A 181 5.60 24.35 -7.92
C GLU A 181 4.22 24.86 -7.51
N GLY A 182 3.44 25.38 -8.46
CA GLY A 182 2.05 25.79 -8.20
C GLY A 182 1.17 24.63 -7.78
N GLN A 183 1.32 23.47 -8.40
CA GLN A 183 0.65 22.24 -7.99
C GLN A 183 1.04 21.83 -6.55
N ARG A 184 2.32 21.89 -6.22
CA ARG A 184 2.81 21.62 -4.86
C ARG A 184 2.22 22.55 -3.81
N ILE A 185 2.08 23.83 -4.13
CA ILE A 185 1.42 24.79 -3.24
C ILE A 185 -0.06 24.45 -3.08
N GLY A 186 -0.74 24.01 -4.15
CA GLY A 186 -2.11 23.52 -4.09
C GLY A 186 -2.25 22.30 -3.16
N GLU A 187 -1.34 21.34 -3.24
CA GLU A 187 -1.31 20.16 -2.36
C GLU A 187 -1.11 20.55 -0.88
N LEU A 188 -0.23 21.52 -0.59
CA LEU A 188 -0.05 22.06 0.76
C LEU A 188 -1.31 22.77 1.29
N GLY A 189 -2.16 23.29 0.41
CA GLY A 189 -3.47 23.82 0.76
C GLY A 189 -4.37 22.79 1.42
N TYR A 190 -4.32 21.53 0.98
CA TYR A 190 -5.03 20.43 1.64
C TYR A 190 -4.45 20.09 3.01
N ASP A 191 -3.12 20.09 3.13
CA ASP A 191 -2.46 19.85 4.42
C ASP A 191 -2.87 20.93 5.43
N ALA A 192 -2.82 22.22 5.02
CA ALA A 192 -3.27 23.33 5.85
C ALA A 192 -4.74 23.16 6.27
N ALA A 193 -5.63 22.78 5.33
CA ALA A 193 -7.04 22.51 5.61
C ALA A 193 -7.22 21.34 6.60
N ALA A 194 -6.44 20.26 6.47
CA ALA A 194 -6.50 19.13 7.38
C ALA A 194 -6.14 19.52 8.82
N TRP A 195 -5.16 20.40 9.00
CA TRP A 195 -4.80 20.93 10.33
C TRP A 195 -5.83 21.93 10.85
N ALA A 196 -6.25 22.89 10.05
CA ALA A 196 -7.28 23.87 10.42
C ALA A 196 -8.64 23.21 10.70
N GLY A 197 -8.91 22.07 10.07
CA GLY A 197 -10.13 21.29 10.24
C GLY A 197 -10.38 20.74 11.64
N ALA A 198 -9.44 20.93 12.59
CA ALA A 198 -9.64 20.56 13.99
C ALA A 198 -10.88 21.24 14.62
N ALA A 199 -11.20 22.46 14.19
CA ALA A 199 -12.40 23.16 14.65
C ALA A 199 -13.69 22.52 14.13
N ARG A 200 -13.67 21.91 12.96
CA ARG A 200 -14.83 21.26 12.31
C ARG A 200 -14.96 19.77 12.69
N LEU A 201 -13.83 19.10 12.96
CA LEU A 201 -13.72 17.66 13.28
C LEU A 201 -12.78 17.47 14.49
N PRO A 202 -13.18 17.88 15.70
CA PRO A 202 -12.26 17.98 16.84
C PRO A 202 -11.69 16.63 17.28
N ALA A 203 -12.43 15.54 17.15
CA ALA A 203 -11.96 14.20 17.53
C ALA A 203 -11.10 13.49 16.49
N GLY A 204 -10.79 14.18 15.36
CA GLY A 204 -10.05 13.60 14.25
C GLY A 204 -8.52 13.63 14.44
N ALA A 205 -7.84 12.76 13.72
CA ALA A 205 -6.38 12.77 13.59
C ALA A 205 -5.97 13.26 12.19
N VAL A 206 -4.91 14.07 12.09
CA VAL A 206 -4.30 14.40 10.80
C VAL A 206 -3.45 13.23 10.34
N VAL A 207 -3.63 12.82 9.10
CA VAL A 207 -3.05 11.61 8.52
C VAL A 207 -2.34 11.97 7.21
N SER A 208 -1.05 11.74 7.15
CA SER A 208 -0.19 12.00 5.98
C SER A 208 0.51 10.74 5.43
N SER A 209 0.08 9.57 5.86
CA SER A 209 0.59 8.28 5.38
C SER A 209 -0.43 7.16 5.60
N VAL A 210 -0.30 6.07 4.84
CA VAL A 210 -1.14 4.86 5.01
C VAL A 210 -0.97 4.26 6.41
N VAL A 211 0.25 4.31 6.97
CA VAL A 211 0.54 3.84 8.33
C VAL A 211 -0.21 4.68 9.37
N ALA A 212 -0.18 6.01 9.22
CA ALA A 212 -0.90 6.92 10.11
C ALA A 212 -2.43 6.71 10.02
N LEU A 213 -2.95 6.44 8.83
CA LEU A 213 -4.36 6.07 8.63
C LEU A 213 -4.70 4.77 9.38
N GLY A 214 -3.86 3.75 9.26
CA GLY A 214 -4.02 2.49 9.98
C GLY A 214 -4.02 2.67 11.51
N TRP A 215 -3.17 3.55 12.03
CA TRP A 215 -3.16 3.90 13.45
C TRP A 215 -4.44 4.63 13.88
N ALA A 216 -4.87 5.66 13.12
CA ALA A 216 -6.09 6.43 13.42
C ALA A 216 -7.31 5.51 13.51
N ARG A 217 -7.44 4.56 12.57
CA ARG A 217 -8.50 3.55 12.56
C ARG A 217 -8.48 2.66 13.81
N LYS A 218 -7.31 2.12 14.17
CA LYS A 218 -7.15 1.28 15.39
C LYS A 218 -7.49 2.06 16.66
N ALA A 219 -7.25 3.36 16.66
CA ALA A 219 -7.57 4.25 17.78
C ALA A 219 -9.03 4.75 17.76
N GLY A 220 -9.88 4.29 16.81
CA GLY A 220 -11.26 4.74 16.68
C GLY A 220 -11.39 6.21 16.30
N LYS A 221 -10.36 6.81 15.68
CA LYS A 221 -10.32 8.23 15.32
C LYS A 221 -10.71 8.43 13.86
N THR A 222 -11.52 9.44 13.59
CA THR A 222 -11.78 9.95 12.25
C THR A 222 -10.50 10.55 11.68
N ALA A 223 -10.15 10.21 10.44
CA ALA A 223 -8.96 10.73 9.78
C ALA A 223 -9.26 12.03 9.03
N ARG A 224 -8.36 13.01 9.08
CA ARG A 224 -8.27 14.15 8.17
C ARG A 224 -7.02 13.99 7.33
N ILE A 225 -7.19 13.85 6.02
CA ILE A 225 -6.10 13.53 5.11
C ILE A 225 -5.30 14.79 4.79
N ALA A 226 -3.99 14.75 5.04
CA ALA A 226 -2.98 15.72 4.63
C ALA A 226 -2.13 15.08 3.50
N PRO A 227 -2.52 15.29 2.21
CA PRO A 227 -2.04 14.47 1.11
C PRO A 227 -0.67 14.85 0.56
N ALA A 228 -0.13 16.05 0.84
CA ALA A 228 1.10 16.55 0.21
C ALA A 228 2.28 15.58 0.34
N ARG A 229 2.44 14.93 1.50
CA ARG A 229 3.47 13.92 1.69
C ARG A 229 3.20 12.62 0.92
N LEU A 230 1.93 12.20 0.85
CA LEU A 230 1.53 11.03 0.06
C LEU A 230 1.82 11.26 -1.42
N VAL A 231 1.44 12.43 -1.95
CA VAL A 231 1.68 12.83 -3.34
C VAL A 231 3.18 12.92 -3.62
N ALA A 232 3.95 13.55 -2.74
CA ALA A 232 5.41 13.66 -2.86
C ALA A 232 6.11 12.30 -2.90
N GLY A 233 5.53 11.29 -2.23
CA GLY A 233 6.01 9.92 -2.18
C GLY A 233 5.48 9.03 -3.30
N ALA A 234 4.50 9.46 -4.08
CA ALA A 234 3.86 8.63 -5.08
C ALA A 234 4.71 8.42 -6.34
N TYR A 235 4.62 7.22 -6.91
CA TYR A 235 5.20 6.92 -8.22
C TYR A 235 4.40 7.59 -9.34
N ASP A 236 3.07 7.53 -9.23
CA ASP A 236 2.12 8.16 -10.14
C ASP A 236 1.27 9.16 -9.35
N PRO A 237 1.75 10.41 -9.19
CA PRO A 237 1.02 11.44 -8.45
C PRO A 237 -0.21 11.91 -9.22
N PRO A 238 -1.19 12.56 -8.55
CA PRO A 238 -2.34 13.13 -9.23
C PRO A 238 -1.89 14.17 -10.27
N ALA A 239 -2.58 14.17 -11.43
CA ALA A 239 -2.24 15.08 -12.52
C ALA A 239 -2.47 16.57 -12.19
N ALA A 240 -3.34 16.86 -11.21
CA ALA A 240 -3.66 18.20 -10.74
C ALA A 240 -4.06 18.18 -9.26
N ALA A 241 -3.99 19.32 -8.61
CA ALA A 241 -4.40 19.50 -7.21
C ALA A 241 -5.88 19.93 -7.07
N ASP A 242 -6.72 19.74 -8.09
CA ASP A 242 -8.15 19.98 -7.96
C ASP A 242 -8.83 18.88 -7.12
N PRO A 243 -9.99 19.18 -6.50
CA PRO A 243 -10.64 18.26 -5.58
C PRO A 243 -11.03 16.91 -6.16
N VAL A 244 -11.49 16.86 -7.42
CA VAL A 244 -11.95 15.63 -8.06
C VAL A 244 -10.75 14.73 -8.35
N THR A 245 -9.73 15.28 -8.99
CA THR A 245 -8.49 14.54 -9.30
C THR A 245 -7.82 14.03 -8.03
N MET A 246 -7.75 14.85 -6.98
CA MET A 246 -7.15 14.46 -5.71
C MET A 246 -7.95 13.36 -5.01
N LEU A 247 -9.28 13.45 -5.00
CA LEU A 247 -10.14 12.44 -4.36
C LEU A 247 -10.04 11.08 -5.06
N LEU A 248 -10.09 11.07 -6.40
CA LEU A 248 -9.94 9.86 -7.21
C LEU A 248 -8.56 9.22 -7.03
N TRP A 249 -7.49 10.03 -7.01
CA TRP A 249 -6.16 9.53 -6.78
C TRP A 249 -6.02 8.92 -5.37
N LEU A 250 -6.56 9.57 -4.35
CA LEU A 250 -6.54 9.08 -2.97
C LEU A 250 -7.33 7.77 -2.81
N GLN A 251 -8.34 7.51 -3.65
CA GLN A 251 -9.04 6.22 -3.66
C GLN A 251 -8.05 5.05 -3.83
N GLY A 252 -7.21 5.13 -4.85
CA GLY A 252 -6.18 4.11 -5.08
C GLY A 252 -5.09 4.12 -4.01
N ALA A 253 -4.58 5.31 -3.65
CA ALA A 253 -3.47 5.46 -2.71
C ALA A 253 -3.79 4.99 -1.27
N LEU A 254 -5.04 5.10 -0.84
CA LEU A 254 -5.50 4.73 0.51
C LEU A 254 -6.33 3.44 0.54
N GLY A 255 -6.65 2.86 -0.64
CA GLY A 255 -7.56 1.72 -0.73
C GLY A 255 -8.97 2.10 -0.25
N ALA A 256 -9.51 3.27 -0.70
CA ALA A 256 -10.83 3.69 -0.26
C ALA A 256 -11.93 2.81 -0.87
N ALA A 257 -12.87 2.37 -0.02
CA ALA A 257 -14.01 1.54 -0.43
C ALA A 257 -15.09 2.37 -1.11
N THR A 258 -15.35 3.55 -0.59
CA THR A 258 -16.35 4.50 -1.11
C THR A 258 -15.78 5.90 -1.21
N LEU A 259 -16.35 6.69 -2.12
CA LEU A 259 -16.09 8.13 -2.25
C LEU A 259 -17.41 8.87 -2.15
N THR A 260 -17.42 10.00 -1.44
CA THR A 260 -18.58 10.90 -1.36
C THR A 260 -18.11 12.34 -1.29
N ALA A 261 -18.80 13.25 -1.96
CA ALA A 261 -18.57 14.69 -1.83
C ALA A 261 -19.73 15.35 -1.07
N LEU A 262 -19.40 16.21 -0.11
CA LEU A 262 -20.35 16.98 0.69
C LEU A 262 -20.15 18.47 0.46
N GLY A 263 -21.23 19.15 0.06
CA GLY A 263 -21.23 20.58 -0.24
C GLY A 263 -20.53 20.94 -1.56
N GLY A 264 -20.49 22.22 -1.87
CA GLY A 264 -19.97 22.75 -3.12
C GLY A 264 -20.84 22.47 -4.34
N PRO A 265 -20.41 22.89 -5.53
CA PRO A 265 -21.17 22.68 -6.77
C PRO A 265 -21.21 21.20 -7.16
N ALA A 266 -22.38 20.70 -7.55
CA ALA A 266 -22.58 19.29 -7.91
C ALA A 266 -21.92 18.90 -9.25
N ALA A 267 -21.79 19.84 -10.19
CA ALA A 267 -21.38 19.57 -11.57
C ALA A 267 -20.03 18.83 -11.71
N PRO A 268 -18.95 19.20 -11.03
CA PRO A 268 -17.67 18.47 -11.12
C PRO A 268 -17.77 17.02 -10.67
N TRP A 269 -18.52 16.75 -9.61
CA TRP A 269 -18.70 15.42 -9.04
C TRP A 269 -19.56 14.52 -9.95
N ALA A 270 -20.66 15.08 -10.48
CA ALA A 270 -21.52 14.38 -11.43
C ALA A 270 -20.77 14.01 -12.71
N ALA A 271 -19.93 14.91 -13.23
CA ALA A 271 -19.09 14.65 -14.41
C ALA A 271 -18.09 13.51 -14.16
N ALA A 272 -17.64 13.34 -12.92
CA ALA A 272 -16.74 12.26 -12.50
C ALA A 272 -17.48 10.98 -12.04
N GLY A 273 -18.83 10.97 -12.09
CA GLY A 273 -19.64 9.84 -11.62
C GLY A 273 -19.59 9.60 -10.10
N LEU A 274 -19.24 10.63 -9.32
CA LEU A 274 -19.09 10.52 -7.88
C LEU A 274 -20.38 10.93 -7.13
N PRO A 275 -20.74 10.20 -6.06
CA PRO A 275 -21.83 10.59 -5.18
C PRO A 275 -21.61 11.98 -4.58
N HIS A 276 -22.62 12.83 -4.67
CA HIS A 276 -22.61 14.19 -4.14
C HIS A 276 -23.87 14.46 -3.31
N ARG A 277 -23.70 15.09 -2.16
CA ARG A 277 -24.81 15.56 -1.30
C ARG A 277 -24.66 17.07 -1.12
N SER A 278 -25.60 17.85 -1.64
CA SER A 278 -25.58 19.32 -1.58
C SER A 278 -26.21 19.86 -0.29
N GLU A 279 -27.12 19.09 0.32
CA GLU A 279 -27.77 19.46 1.57
C GLU A 279 -27.17 18.67 2.72
N VAL A 280 -26.54 19.41 3.61
CA VAL A 280 -25.95 18.85 4.84
C VAL A 280 -26.18 19.83 5.98
#